data_37a92ea65e7e521f03a63049a4c431fd
#
_entry.id   37a92ea65e7e521f03a63049a4c431fd
#
_cell.length_a   1.000
_cell.length_b   1.000
_cell.length_c   1.000
_cell.angle_alpha   90.00
_cell.angle_beta   90.00
_cell.angle_gamma   90.00
#
_symmetry.space_group_name_H-M   'P 1'
#
loop_
_entity.id
_entity.type
_entity.pdbx_description
1 polymer ?
#
loop_
_entity_poly.entity_id
_entity_poly.type
_entity_poly.pdbx_seq_one_letter_code
_entity_poly.pdbx_strand_id
1 'polypeptide(L)'
;MDHTGIDKLQTQVNKLQLEFADLKQIHLDTKSQYATSLTVLRDSTAHASNAAQQAAKAAEHSVLCSEKCVQAAQKASEIPLVEAVMAASEAATQAAQSALESAASAASAAASAAMAVAHHAEDASTTATSIAAEASRKAAQFAAQAVALSNKARDFADQALLKKA
;
A
#
# COMPACT_ATOMS: atom_id res chain seq x y z
N MET A 1 -31.35 -69.80 -0.92
CA MET A 1 -31.39 -68.39 -1.28
C MET A 1 -30.43 -67.62 -0.34
N ASP A 2 -29.36 -67.02 -0.89
CA ASP A 2 -28.29 -66.44 -0.11
C ASP A 2 -28.67 -65.13 0.61
N HIS A 3 -29.30 -65.25 1.78
CA HIS A 3 -29.56 -64.08 2.64
C HIS A 3 -28.28 -63.37 3.05
N THR A 4 -27.17 -64.10 3.25
CA THR A 4 -25.84 -63.58 3.58
C THR A 4 -25.27 -62.63 2.49
N GLY A 5 -25.59 -62.81 1.23
CA GLY A 5 -25.14 -61.90 0.14
C GLY A 5 -25.90 -60.56 0.14
N ILE A 6 -27.20 -60.62 0.42
CA ILE A 6 -28.05 -59.42 0.48
C ILE A 6 -27.69 -58.57 1.68
N ASP A 7 -27.43 -59.15 2.85
CA ASP A 7 -27.03 -58.42 4.06
C ASP A 7 -25.69 -57.72 3.89
N LYS A 8 -24.71 -58.37 3.21
CA LYS A 8 -23.44 -57.75 2.87
C LYS A 8 -23.58 -56.56 1.93
N LEU A 9 -24.42 -56.68 0.88
CA LEU A 9 -24.71 -55.60 -0.04
C LEU A 9 -25.42 -54.44 0.67
N GLN A 10 -26.37 -54.72 1.53
CA GLN A 10 -27.07 -53.70 2.33
C GLN A 10 -26.08 -52.95 3.23
N THR A 11 -25.17 -53.68 3.89
CA THR A 11 -24.12 -53.06 4.72
C THR A 11 -23.18 -52.17 3.90
N GLN A 12 -22.78 -52.61 2.71
CA GLN A 12 -21.96 -51.81 1.79
C GLN A 12 -22.68 -50.55 1.31
N VAL A 13 -23.97 -50.65 0.93
CA VAL A 13 -24.79 -49.50 0.51
C VAL A 13 -24.90 -48.50 1.67
N ASN A 14 -25.19 -48.96 2.88
CA ASN A 14 -25.29 -48.07 4.02
C ASN A 14 -23.96 -47.35 4.29
N LYS A 15 -22.83 -48.06 4.19
CA LYS A 15 -21.50 -47.47 4.34
C LYS A 15 -21.23 -46.40 3.27
N LEU A 16 -21.53 -46.68 1.99
CA LEU A 16 -21.36 -45.73 0.91
C LEU A 16 -22.26 -44.51 1.08
N GLN A 17 -23.48 -44.68 1.59
CA GLN A 17 -24.37 -43.53 1.88
C GLN A 17 -23.79 -42.65 2.99
N LEU A 18 -23.20 -43.19 4.02
CA LEU A 18 -22.51 -42.42 5.10
C LEU A 18 -21.30 -41.68 4.53
N GLU A 19 -20.43 -42.38 3.80
CA GLU A 19 -19.26 -41.77 3.17
C GLU A 19 -19.63 -40.64 2.19
N PHE A 20 -20.73 -40.82 1.44
CA PHE A 20 -21.26 -39.79 0.55
C PHE A 20 -21.80 -38.57 1.31
N ALA A 21 -22.49 -38.81 2.44
CA ALA A 21 -22.96 -37.72 3.30
C ALA A 21 -21.82 -36.92 3.89
N ASP A 22 -20.78 -37.61 4.37
CA ASP A 22 -19.56 -36.98 4.89
C ASP A 22 -18.83 -36.19 3.82
N LEU A 23 -18.67 -36.74 2.62
CA LEU A 23 -18.03 -36.07 1.49
C LEU A 23 -18.80 -34.80 1.08
N LYS A 24 -20.13 -34.88 1.07
CA LYS A 24 -21.00 -33.74 0.79
C LYS A 24 -20.85 -32.65 1.84
N GLN A 25 -20.74 -33.01 3.12
CA GLN A 25 -20.54 -32.04 4.20
C GLN A 25 -19.17 -31.37 4.09
N ILE A 26 -18.10 -32.14 3.88
CA ILE A 26 -16.74 -31.61 3.65
C ILE A 26 -16.72 -30.65 2.46
N HIS A 27 -17.42 -30.99 1.37
CA HIS A 27 -17.50 -30.12 0.21
C HIS A 27 -18.20 -28.79 0.51
N LEU A 28 -19.31 -28.81 1.26
CA LEU A 28 -20.03 -27.60 1.68
C LEU A 28 -19.18 -26.74 2.61
N ASP A 29 -18.49 -27.34 3.56
CA ASP A 29 -17.62 -26.64 4.49
C ASP A 29 -16.43 -25.99 3.75
N THR A 30 -15.80 -26.73 2.83
CA THR A 30 -14.71 -26.22 1.99
C THR A 30 -15.19 -25.05 1.12
N LYS A 31 -16.36 -25.17 0.52
CA LYS A 31 -16.96 -24.09 -0.27
C LYS A 31 -17.25 -22.84 0.57
N SER A 32 -17.75 -23.00 1.79
CA SER A 32 -17.99 -21.92 2.73
C SER A 32 -16.70 -21.23 3.16
N GLN A 33 -15.65 -22.00 3.50
CA GLN A 33 -14.34 -21.48 3.86
C GLN A 33 -13.70 -20.73 2.69
N TYR A 34 -13.85 -21.26 1.47
CA TYR A 34 -13.34 -20.61 0.26
C TYR A 34 -14.03 -19.26 0.01
N ALA A 35 -15.37 -19.20 0.13
CA ALA A 35 -16.14 -17.97 -0.02
C ALA A 35 -15.74 -16.91 1.04
N THR A 36 -15.52 -17.34 2.30
CA THR A 36 -15.04 -16.46 3.37
C THR A 36 -13.65 -15.92 3.07
N SER A 37 -12.73 -16.78 2.61
CA SER A 37 -11.36 -16.39 2.26
C SER A 37 -11.34 -15.39 1.11
N LEU A 38 -12.19 -15.56 0.09
CA LEU A 38 -12.32 -14.61 -1.01
C LEU A 38 -12.81 -13.24 -0.53
N THR A 39 -13.77 -13.20 0.39
CA THR A 39 -14.27 -11.94 0.96
C THR A 39 -13.16 -11.22 1.72
N VAL A 40 -12.43 -11.92 2.58
CA VAL A 40 -11.29 -11.35 3.34
C VAL A 40 -10.20 -10.82 2.40
N LEU A 41 -9.89 -11.54 1.32
CA LEU A 41 -8.92 -11.10 0.31
C LEU A 41 -9.36 -9.84 -0.41
N ARG A 42 -10.63 -9.76 -0.81
CA ARG A 42 -11.21 -8.60 -1.45
C ARG A 42 -11.15 -7.38 -0.54
N ASP A 43 -11.53 -7.53 0.73
CA ASP A 43 -11.47 -6.44 1.72
C ASP A 43 -10.02 -6.00 1.96
N SER A 44 -9.08 -6.93 2.09
CA SER A 44 -7.66 -6.63 2.24
C SER A 44 -7.10 -5.86 1.05
N THR A 45 -7.52 -6.21 -0.18
CA THR A 45 -7.11 -5.51 -1.40
C THR A 45 -7.67 -4.08 -1.43
N ALA A 46 -8.93 -3.89 -1.02
CA ALA A 46 -9.53 -2.56 -0.91
C ALA A 46 -8.83 -1.69 0.14
N HIS A 47 -8.50 -2.26 1.30
CA HIS A 47 -7.72 -1.57 2.34
C HIS A 47 -6.32 -1.18 1.84
N ALA A 48 -5.61 -2.06 1.13
CA ALA A 48 -4.31 -1.75 0.55
C ALA A 48 -4.40 -0.61 -0.48
N SER A 49 -5.44 -0.60 -1.32
CA SER A 49 -5.69 0.49 -2.26
C SER A 49 -5.91 1.83 -1.56
N ASN A 50 -6.73 1.84 -0.50
CA ASN A 50 -6.99 3.04 0.29
C ASN A 50 -5.71 3.54 0.99
N ALA A 51 -4.90 2.65 1.55
CA ALA A 51 -3.63 3.00 2.17
C ALA A 51 -2.66 3.64 1.17
N ALA A 52 -2.56 3.08 -0.05
CA ALA A 52 -1.75 3.64 -1.11
C ALA A 52 -2.19 5.06 -1.51
N GLN A 53 -3.50 5.30 -1.62
CA GLN A 53 -4.03 6.64 -1.91
C GLN A 53 -3.73 7.64 -0.79
N GLN A 54 -3.87 7.25 0.47
CA GLN A 54 -3.54 8.10 1.61
C GLN A 54 -2.05 8.45 1.65
N ALA A 55 -1.18 7.46 1.39
CA ALA A 55 0.26 7.68 1.29
C ALA A 55 0.63 8.63 0.14
N ALA A 56 -0.03 8.53 -1.02
CA ALA A 56 0.17 9.46 -2.12
C ALA A 56 -0.21 10.89 -1.74
N LYS A 57 -1.34 11.10 -1.05
CA LYS A 57 -1.74 12.42 -0.53
C LYS A 57 -0.76 12.97 0.49
N ALA A 58 -0.23 12.13 1.39
CA ALA A 58 0.78 12.54 2.36
C ALA A 58 2.08 13.00 1.66
N ALA A 59 2.51 12.30 0.61
CA ALA A 59 3.64 12.71 -0.21
C ALA A 59 3.40 14.04 -0.93
N GLU A 60 2.20 14.29 -1.46
CA GLU A 60 1.80 15.57 -2.06
C GLU A 60 1.88 16.72 -1.05
N HIS A 61 1.35 16.51 0.15
CA HIS A 61 1.46 17.52 1.22
C HIS A 61 2.91 17.80 1.61
N SER A 62 3.78 16.78 1.62
CA SER A 62 5.20 16.95 1.89
C SER A 62 5.89 17.81 0.81
N VAL A 63 5.50 17.68 -0.46
CA VAL A 63 5.98 18.55 -1.54
C VAL A 63 5.56 20.01 -1.30
N LEU A 64 4.30 20.27 -0.96
CA LEU A 64 3.81 21.60 -0.65
C LEU A 64 4.55 22.24 0.54
N CYS A 65 4.85 21.47 1.58
CA CYS A 65 5.68 21.93 2.69
C CYS A 65 7.09 22.28 2.23
N SER A 66 7.71 21.44 1.43
CA SER A 66 9.06 21.67 0.88
C SER A 66 9.12 22.94 0.02
N GLU A 67 8.10 23.19 -0.81
CA GLU A 67 8.01 24.42 -1.61
C GLU A 67 7.95 25.67 -0.75
N LYS A 68 7.13 25.66 0.32
CA LYS A 68 7.06 26.78 1.27
C LYS A 68 8.37 26.99 1.99
N CYS A 69 9.06 25.92 2.37
CA CYS A 69 10.39 26.02 3.00
C CYS A 69 11.43 26.59 2.05
N VAL A 70 11.42 26.20 0.76
CA VAL A 70 12.30 26.79 -0.27
C VAL A 70 12.03 28.29 -0.45
N GLN A 71 10.75 28.69 -0.51
CA GLN A 71 10.39 30.12 -0.62
C GLN A 71 10.84 30.92 0.63
N ALA A 72 10.70 30.35 1.82
CA ALA A 72 11.18 30.98 3.05
C ALA A 72 12.71 31.07 3.07
N ALA A 73 13.42 30.04 2.67
CA ALA A 73 14.88 30.04 2.57
C ALA A 73 15.38 31.11 1.56
N GLN A 74 14.72 31.21 0.39
CA GLN A 74 15.06 32.22 -0.61
C GLN A 74 14.89 33.64 -0.08
N LYS A 75 13.74 33.95 0.54
CA LYS A 75 13.48 35.26 1.13
C LYS A 75 14.46 35.59 2.26
N ALA A 76 14.77 34.64 3.12
CA ALA A 76 15.70 34.82 4.22
C ALA A 76 17.16 34.99 3.75
N SER A 77 17.54 34.45 2.58
CA SER A 77 18.88 34.63 2.01
C SER A 77 19.17 36.03 1.50
N GLU A 78 18.12 36.85 1.27
CA GLU A 78 18.22 38.26 0.87
C GLU A 78 18.53 39.16 2.07
N ILE A 79 18.27 38.71 3.29
CA ILE A 79 18.53 39.39 4.55
C ILE A 79 19.53 38.52 5.33
N PRO A 80 20.47 39.07 6.13
CA PRO A 80 21.49 38.26 6.81
C PRO A 80 20.92 37.46 8.01
N LEU A 81 19.91 36.62 7.75
CA LEU A 81 19.26 35.74 8.71
C LEU A 81 19.65 34.29 8.43
N VAL A 82 20.92 33.97 8.56
CA VAL A 82 21.46 32.61 8.29
C VAL A 82 20.70 31.52 9.04
N GLU A 83 20.33 31.77 10.30
CA GLU A 83 19.60 30.81 11.12
C GLU A 83 18.22 30.45 10.51
N ALA A 84 17.49 31.43 9.96
CA ALA A 84 16.20 31.19 9.32
C ALA A 84 16.34 30.38 8.02
N VAL A 85 17.42 30.61 7.26
CA VAL A 85 17.70 29.83 6.03
C VAL A 85 18.07 28.38 6.39
N MET A 86 18.88 28.18 7.42
CA MET A 86 19.25 26.84 7.90
C MET A 86 18.01 26.07 8.41
N ALA A 87 17.17 26.70 9.24
CA ALA A 87 15.94 26.10 9.72
C ALA A 87 14.98 25.71 8.57
N ALA A 88 14.85 26.58 7.55
CA ALA A 88 14.05 26.28 6.37
C ALA A 88 14.61 25.12 5.55
N SER A 89 15.94 25.01 5.43
CA SER A 89 16.60 23.88 4.75
C SER A 89 16.39 22.58 5.50
N GLU A 90 16.49 22.60 6.83
CA GLU A 90 16.22 21.42 7.66
C GLU A 90 14.77 20.98 7.54
N ALA A 91 13.82 21.90 7.63
CA ALA A 91 12.40 21.60 7.45
C ALA A 91 12.10 21.00 6.06
N ALA A 92 12.74 21.49 4.99
CA ALA A 92 12.60 20.92 3.65
C ALA A 92 13.18 19.50 3.58
N THR A 93 14.27 19.21 4.29
CA THR A 93 14.86 17.87 4.36
C THR A 93 13.95 16.89 5.09
N GLN A 94 13.36 17.28 6.21
CA GLN A 94 12.39 16.48 6.95
C GLN A 94 11.13 16.21 6.13
N ALA A 95 10.64 17.20 5.39
CA ALA A 95 9.50 17.02 4.49
C ALA A 95 9.82 16.05 3.35
N ALA A 96 11.02 16.08 2.78
CA ALA A 96 11.46 15.15 1.76
C ALA A 96 11.56 13.71 2.30
N GLN A 97 12.06 13.53 3.51
CA GLN A 97 12.10 12.22 4.17
C GLN A 97 10.69 11.67 4.39
N SER A 98 9.75 12.48 4.88
CA SER A 98 8.35 12.10 5.04
C SER A 98 7.71 11.68 3.71
N ALA A 99 8.04 12.36 2.60
CA ALA A 99 7.57 11.98 1.27
C ALA A 99 8.13 10.62 0.81
N LEU A 100 9.40 10.32 1.08
CA LEU A 100 10.01 9.03 0.78
C LEU A 100 9.36 7.89 1.58
N GLU A 101 9.12 8.08 2.86
CA GLU A 101 8.44 7.10 3.72
C GLU A 101 7.00 6.84 3.23
N SER A 102 6.28 7.90 2.83
CA SER A 102 4.94 7.79 2.24
C SER A 102 4.95 7.03 0.92
N ALA A 103 5.96 7.25 0.07
CA ALA A 103 6.11 6.54 -1.20
C ALA A 103 6.41 5.04 -0.96
N ALA A 104 7.26 4.71 0.01
CA ALA A 104 7.56 3.33 0.38
C ALA A 104 6.31 2.61 0.91
N SER A 105 5.50 3.29 1.73
CA SER A 105 4.23 2.75 2.22
C SER A 105 3.24 2.49 1.07
N ALA A 106 3.12 3.41 0.12
CA ALA A 106 2.27 3.24 -1.06
C ALA A 106 2.73 2.06 -1.94
N ALA A 107 4.04 1.90 -2.13
CA ALA A 107 4.61 0.78 -2.89
C ALA A 107 4.33 -0.57 -2.22
N SER A 108 4.47 -0.65 -0.89
CA SER A 108 4.16 -1.84 -0.11
C SER A 108 2.67 -2.21 -0.21
N ALA A 109 1.77 -1.23 -0.10
CA ALA A 109 0.34 -1.44 -0.23
C ALA A 109 -0.04 -1.91 -1.65
N ALA A 110 0.58 -1.34 -2.70
CA ALA A 110 0.36 -1.77 -4.08
C ALA A 110 0.86 -3.20 -4.33
N ALA A 111 2.01 -3.58 -3.76
CA ALA A 111 2.53 -4.94 -3.85
C ALA A 111 1.61 -5.95 -3.16
N SER A 112 1.07 -5.60 -1.98
CA SER A 112 0.10 -6.44 -1.26
C SER A 112 -1.18 -6.66 -2.06
N ALA A 113 -1.70 -5.59 -2.69
CA ALA A 113 -2.87 -5.68 -3.57
C ALA A 113 -2.60 -6.56 -4.80
N ALA A 114 -1.42 -6.43 -5.43
CA ALA A 114 -1.03 -7.26 -6.58
C ALA A 114 -0.92 -8.75 -6.23
N MET A 115 -0.36 -9.08 -5.05
CA MET A 115 -0.31 -10.46 -4.57
C MET A 115 -1.71 -11.05 -4.33
N ALA A 116 -2.64 -10.27 -3.79
CA ALA A 116 -4.02 -10.68 -3.60
C ALA A 116 -4.69 -11.04 -4.93
N VAL A 117 -4.45 -10.26 -5.99
CA VAL A 117 -4.97 -10.53 -7.34
C VAL A 117 -4.35 -11.79 -7.96
N ALA A 118 -3.05 -12.01 -7.80
CA ALA A 118 -2.36 -13.17 -8.36
C ALA A 118 -2.93 -14.50 -7.85
N HIS A 119 -3.50 -14.50 -6.66
CA HIS A 119 -4.13 -15.68 -6.06
C HIS A 119 -5.61 -15.85 -6.41
N HIS A 120 -6.33 -14.77 -6.77
CA HIS A 120 -7.77 -14.80 -7.04
C HIS A 120 -8.14 -13.71 -8.07
N ALA A 121 -8.28 -14.10 -9.32
CA ALA A 121 -8.60 -13.20 -10.43
C ALA A 121 -10.08 -12.75 -10.38
N GLU A 122 -10.41 -11.82 -9.51
CA GLU A 122 -11.70 -11.11 -9.50
C GLU A 122 -11.54 -9.67 -10.02
N ASP A 123 -12.53 -9.18 -10.78
CA ASP A 123 -12.52 -7.84 -11.39
C ASP A 123 -12.34 -6.72 -10.35
N ALA A 124 -12.94 -6.86 -9.16
CA ALA A 124 -12.81 -5.89 -8.08
C ALA A 124 -11.36 -5.78 -7.54
N SER A 125 -10.64 -6.91 -7.49
CA SER A 125 -9.23 -6.95 -7.06
C SER A 125 -8.31 -6.35 -8.11
N THR A 126 -8.58 -6.55 -9.40
CA THR A 126 -7.81 -5.94 -10.49
C THR A 126 -7.95 -4.41 -10.48
N THR A 127 -9.15 -3.90 -10.27
CA THR A 127 -9.41 -2.46 -10.14
C THR A 127 -8.67 -1.85 -8.95
N ALA A 128 -8.76 -2.47 -7.76
CA ALA A 128 -8.07 -2.00 -6.56
C ALA A 128 -6.54 -2.02 -6.72
N THR A 129 -6.00 -3.03 -7.39
CA THR A 129 -4.56 -3.12 -7.70
C THR A 129 -4.12 -2.02 -8.64
N SER A 130 -4.89 -1.71 -9.68
CA SER A 130 -4.61 -0.61 -10.60
C SER A 130 -4.58 0.73 -9.88
N ILE A 131 -5.55 1.00 -9.00
CA ILE A 131 -5.60 2.23 -8.18
C ILE A 131 -4.39 2.30 -7.24
N ALA A 132 -4.03 1.20 -6.58
CA ALA A 132 -2.88 1.16 -5.68
C ALA A 132 -1.56 1.39 -6.43
N ALA A 133 -1.40 0.81 -7.61
CA ALA A 133 -0.22 1.01 -8.45
C ALA A 133 -0.09 2.46 -8.94
N GLU A 134 -1.20 3.09 -9.34
CA GLU A 134 -1.21 4.51 -9.73
C GLU A 134 -0.89 5.42 -8.55
N ALA A 135 -1.46 5.17 -7.39
CA ALA A 135 -1.17 5.92 -6.16
C ALA A 135 0.30 5.79 -5.75
N SER A 136 0.88 4.59 -5.84
CA SER A 136 2.30 4.36 -5.58
C SER A 136 3.21 5.15 -6.54
N ARG A 137 2.88 5.17 -7.83
CA ARG A 137 3.63 5.95 -8.82
C ARG A 137 3.56 7.46 -8.53
N LYS A 138 2.38 7.99 -8.19
CA LYS A 138 2.22 9.40 -7.81
C LYS A 138 3.02 9.73 -6.54
N ALA A 139 2.97 8.87 -5.52
CA ALA A 139 3.75 9.05 -4.29
C ALA A 139 5.25 9.08 -4.56
N ALA A 140 5.77 8.20 -5.42
CA ALA A 140 7.17 8.20 -5.82
C ALA A 140 7.59 9.49 -6.58
N GLN A 141 6.72 10.01 -7.46
CA GLN A 141 6.95 11.28 -8.14
C GLN A 141 7.01 12.46 -7.16
N PHE A 142 6.07 12.54 -6.21
CA PHE A 142 6.09 13.57 -5.17
C PHE A 142 7.31 13.46 -4.26
N ALA A 143 7.72 12.25 -3.89
CA ALA A 143 8.95 12.06 -3.13
C ALA A 143 10.19 12.59 -3.87
N ALA A 144 10.32 12.30 -5.16
CA ALA A 144 11.41 12.82 -5.98
C ALA A 144 11.41 14.36 -6.06
N GLN A 145 10.22 14.98 -6.21
CA GLN A 145 10.09 16.44 -6.18
C GLN A 145 10.48 17.04 -4.82
N ALA A 146 10.04 16.43 -3.71
CA ALA A 146 10.39 16.88 -2.38
C ALA A 146 11.91 16.82 -2.12
N VAL A 147 12.58 15.78 -2.59
CA VAL A 147 14.06 15.67 -2.53
C VAL A 147 14.74 16.78 -3.33
N ALA A 148 14.28 17.06 -4.55
CA ALA A 148 14.83 18.14 -5.36
C ALA A 148 14.64 19.51 -4.69
N LEU A 149 13.49 19.77 -4.08
CA LEU A 149 13.22 20.98 -3.32
C LEU A 149 14.09 21.08 -2.06
N SER A 150 14.31 19.98 -1.35
CA SER A 150 15.24 19.93 -0.20
C SER A 150 16.67 20.31 -0.60
N ASN A 151 17.17 19.78 -1.72
CA ASN A 151 18.50 20.14 -2.24
C ASN A 151 18.58 21.63 -2.56
N LYS A 152 17.54 22.20 -3.22
CA LYS A 152 17.48 23.63 -3.51
C LYS A 152 17.44 24.49 -2.25
N ALA A 153 16.75 24.06 -1.19
CA ALA A 153 16.76 24.77 0.10
C ALA A 153 18.15 24.75 0.75
N ARG A 154 18.87 23.64 0.60
CA ARG A 154 20.26 23.51 1.09
C ARG A 154 21.21 24.45 0.35
N ASP A 155 21.08 24.56 -0.98
CA ASP A 155 21.88 25.49 -1.78
C ASP A 155 21.70 26.95 -1.31
N PHE A 156 20.49 27.35 -0.93
CA PHE A 156 20.26 28.67 -0.35
C PHE A 156 20.91 28.83 1.03
N ALA A 157 20.91 27.80 1.85
CA ALA A 157 21.58 27.83 3.15
C ALA A 157 23.10 28.00 2.98
N ASP A 158 23.72 27.26 2.05
CA ASP A 158 25.15 27.35 1.77
C ASP A 158 25.54 28.76 1.21
N GLN A 159 24.72 29.32 0.33
CA GLN A 159 24.94 30.68 -0.18
C GLN A 159 24.83 31.74 0.95
N ALA A 160 23.89 31.57 1.88
CA ALA A 160 23.77 32.49 3.02
C ALA A 160 24.97 32.42 3.98
N LEU A 161 25.55 31.24 4.18
CA LEU A 161 26.78 31.04 4.97
C LEU A 161 27.97 31.72 4.31
N LEU A 162 28.13 31.58 2.98
CA LEU A 162 29.23 32.20 2.21
C LEU A 162 29.15 33.72 2.24
N LYS A 163 27.98 34.35 2.29
CA LYS A 163 27.80 35.80 2.39
C LYS A 163 28.14 36.35 3.79
N LYS A 164 28.14 35.49 4.80
CA LYS A 164 28.46 35.88 6.19
C LYS A 164 29.95 35.79 6.51
N ALA A 165 30.70 34.96 5.76
CA ALA A 165 32.16 34.82 5.88
C ALA A 165 32.91 35.97 5.21
#